data_0b0a78fbf7802dc9271fa46f58a90f0d
#
_entry.id   0b0a78fbf7802dc9271fa46f58a90f0d
#
_cell.length_a   1.000
_cell.length_b   1.000
_cell.length_c   1.000
_cell.angle_alpha   90.00
_cell.angle_beta   90.00
_cell.angle_gamma   90.00
#
_symmetry.space_group_name_H-M   'P 1'
#
loop_
_entity.id
_entity.type
_entity.pdbx_description
1 polymer ?
#
loop_
_entity_poly.entity_id
_entity_poly.type
_entity_poly.pdbx_seq_one_letter_code
_entity_poly.pdbx_strand_id
1 'polypeptide(L)'
;LPTDIRNYNDKLSNEMADFVMKSIITDKNNRFKTAQEMLDALNTIGLDGMQKDSSVISVTHNGEDVGNPVDYINSLYSQSRHGNGGTRAGVAQHAFDTLTYSETRLDRELIADIEALKYKLIIITGNAGDGKTAFIHRIEDKGVDKQQFDTNNGSQFYISGVRFESNYDGSQDEDDKANDDVLAEFLSPFYGLNDYTQAQEGRVIAINEGRLVDFLSMRPELRVLQDNIEEYFYKEGHAELLPGLMVINLNLRSVTARDAETKTPSLLAQQMKKLTRPELWGKCQ
;
A
#
# COMPACT_ATOMS: atom_id res chain seq x y z
N LEU A 1 29.85 -30.13 4.01
CA LEU A 1 28.73 -30.09 4.94
C LEU A 1 28.52 -28.62 5.37
N PRO A 2 27.28 -28.16 5.47
CA PRO A 2 27.04 -26.83 6.02
C PRO A 2 27.56 -26.78 7.46
N THR A 3 28.07 -25.63 7.87
CA THR A 3 28.52 -25.40 9.25
C THR A 3 27.32 -25.53 10.19
N ASP A 4 27.52 -26.21 11.32
CA ASP A 4 26.45 -26.37 12.31
C ASP A 4 26.00 -25.01 12.85
N ILE A 5 24.71 -24.77 12.82
CA ILE A 5 24.14 -23.47 13.20
C ILE A 5 24.34 -23.14 14.68
N ARG A 6 24.57 -24.16 15.53
CA ARG A 6 24.93 -23.97 16.95
C ARG A 6 26.24 -23.21 17.14
N ASN A 7 27.11 -23.21 16.12
CA ASN A 7 28.33 -22.41 16.14
C ASN A 7 28.08 -20.90 16.04
N TYR A 8 26.88 -20.50 15.60
CA TYR A 8 26.47 -19.11 15.45
C TYR A 8 25.48 -18.65 16.51
N ASN A 9 24.73 -19.62 17.09
CA ASN A 9 23.76 -19.34 18.13
C ASN A 9 23.65 -20.55 19.10
N ASP A 10 24.29 -20.41 20.24
CA ASP A 10 24.35 -21.41 21.30
C ASP A 10 23.06 -21.52 22.15
N LYS A 11 22.12 -20.57 21.94
CA LYS A 11 20.81 -20.57 22.62
C LYS A 11 19.74 -21.38 21.88
N LEU A 12 20.04 -21.89 20.70
CA LEU A 12 19.13 -22.76 19.97
C LEU A 12 18.98 -24.11 20.65
N SER A 13 17.75 -24.58 20.79
CA SER A 13 17.54 -25.96 21.26
C SER A 13 18.15 -26.97 20.27
N ASN A 14 18.57 -28.14 20.78
CA ASN A 14 19.14 -29.17 19.93
C ASN A 14 18.14 -29.63 18.85
N GLU A 15 16.87 -29.77 19.21
CA GLU A 15 15.80 -30.20 18.32
C GLU A 15 15.61 -29.20 17.17
N MET A 16 15.62 -27.91 17.47
CA MET A 16 15.52 -26.85 16.44
C MET A 16 16.77 -26.81 15.57
N ALA A 17 17.96 -26.94 16.17
CA ALA A 17 19.21 -26.97 15.42
C ALA A 17 19.24 -28.19 14.47
N ASP A 18 18.86 -29.36 14.93
CA ASP A 18 18.83 -30.59 14.11
C ASP A 18 17.77 -30.49 13.00
N PHE A 19 16.63 -29.89 13.26
CA PHE A 19 15.61 -29.60 12.26
C PHE A 19 16.17 -28.73 11.13
N VAL A 20 16.82 -27.61 11.49
CA VAL A 20 17.43 -26.72 10.51
C VAL A 20 18.54 -27.43 9.75
N MET A 21 19.43 -28.13 10.43
CA MET A 21 20.53 -28.86 9.80
C MET A 21 20.02 -29.93 8.84
N LYS A 22 18.94 -30.66 9.20
CA LYS A 22 18.29 -31.62 8.28
C LYS A 22 17.70 -30.94 7.03
N SER A 23 17.20 -29.73 7.18
CA SER A 23 16.61 -28.97 6.06
C SER A 23 17.65 -28.53 5.03
N ILE A 24 18.89 -28.22 5.47
CA ILE A 24 19.96 -27.68 4.62
C ILE A 24 21.08 -28.67 4.27
N ILE A 25 21.00 -29.92 4.75
CA ILE A 25 22.03 -30.94 4.48
C ILE A 25 22.25 -31.10 2.98
N THR A 26 23.52 -31.26 2.56
CA THR A 26 23.90 -31.31 1.14
C THR A 26 23.31 -32.52 0.44
N ASP A 27 23.28 -33.67 1.10
CA ASP A 27 22.67 -34.88 0.55
C ASP A 27 21.14 -34.78 0.60
N LYS A 28 20.53 -34.66 -0.59
CA LYS A 28 19.07 -34.56 -0.75
C LYS A 28 18.31 -35.78 -0.19
N ASN A 29 18.96 -36.96 -0.11
CA ASN A 29 18.33 -38.17 0.40
C ASN A 29 18.12 -38.11 1.91
N ASN A 30 18.87 -37.27 2.61
CA ASN A 30 18.80 -37.09 4.03
C ASN A 30 17.96 -35.86 4.45
N ARG A 31 17.41 -35.12 3.48
CA ARG A 31 16.45 -34.04 3.75
C ARG A 31 15.05 -34.54 4.01
N PHE A 32 14.18 -33.64 4.43
CA PHE A 32 12.74 -33.88 4.40
C PHE A 32 12.27 -34.17 2.97
N LYS A 33 11.42 -35.19 2.79
CA LYS A 33 10.95 -35.62 1.48
C LYS A 33 9.79 -34.79 0.97
N THR A 34 8.98 -34.29 1.88
CA THR A 34 7.79 -33.47 1.57
C THR A 34 7.69 -32.29 2.51
N ALA A 35 6.95 -31.28 2.09
CA ALA A 35 6.62 -30.15 2.96
C ALA A 35 5.81 -30.60 4.19
N GLN A 36 4.98 -31.62 4.05
CA GLN A 36 4.22 -32.17 5.16
C GLN A 36 5.13 -32.84 6.20
N GLU A 37 6.11 -33.66 5.77
CA GLU A 37 7.11 -34.24 6.70
C GLU A 37 7.87 -33.15 7.47
N MET A 38 8.21 -32.06 6.78
CA MET A 38 8.90 -30.93 7.41
C MET A 38 8.01 -30.23 8.41
N LEU A 39 6.74 -30.01 8.08
CA LEU A 39 5.76 -29.39 8.98
C LEU A 39 5.49 -30.25 10.22
N ASP A 40 5.33 -31.55 10.03
CA ASP A 40 5.11 -32.50 11.13
C ASP A 40 6.32 -32.54 12.08
N ALA A 41 7.53 -32.52 11.52
CA ALA A 41 8.76 -32.46 12.32
C ALA A 41 8.88 -31.14 13.08
N LEU A 42 8.49 -30.01 12.48
CA LEU A 42 8.48 -28.70 13.16
C LEU A 42 7.46 -28.68 14.31
N ASN A 43 6.28 -29.25 14.10
CA ASN A 43 5.22 -29.34 15.11
C ASN A 43 5.58 -30.26 16.28
N THR A 44 6.50 -31.26 16.07
CA THR A 44 6.98 -32.13 17.13
C THR A 44 8.13 -31.54 17.95
N ILE A 45 8.78 -30.49 17.42
CA ILE A 45 9.72 -29.72 18.23
C ILE A 45 8.91 -28.98 19.28
N GLY A 46 8.84 -29.57 20.46
CA GLY A 46 8.16 -28.95 21.59
C GLY A 46 8.74 -27.57 21.79
N LEU A 47 7.89 -26.58 21.67
CA LEU A 47 8.19 -25.21 22.12
C LEU A 47 8.16 -25.17 23.68
N ASP A 48 8.54 -26.26 24.34
CA ASP A 48 8.57 -26.48 25.79
C ASP A 48 9.68 -25.69 26.48
N GLY A 49 9.91 -24.51 26.10
CA GLY A 49 10.72 -23.49 26.72
C GLY A 49 10.23 -22.09 26.40
N MET A 50 9.42 -21.96 25.40
CA MET A 50 8.57 -20.78 25.23
C MET A 50 7.27 -21.07 26.00
N GLN A 51 7.24 -20.70 27.28
CA GLN A 51 5.96 -20.43 27.90
C GLN A 51 5.17 -19.65 26.88
N LYS A 52 4.00 -20.18 26.49
CA LYS A 52 2.91 -19.36 25.97
C LYS A 52 2.53 -18.39 27.09
N ASP A 53 3.40 -17.43 27.34
CA ASP A 53 2.98 -16.18 27.89
C ASP A 53 2.13 -15.57 26.78
N SER A 54 0.85 -15.88 26.82
CA SER A 54 -0.19 -15.21 26.04
C SER A 54 -0.40 -13.78 26.57
N SER A 55 0.65 -13.16 27.08
CA SER A 55 0.74 -11.72 27.18
C SER A 55 0.88 -11.24 25.73
N VAL A 56 -0.24 -10.97 25.12
CA VAL A 56 -0.35 -10.23 23.86
C VAL A 56 0.62 -9.06 24.00
N ILE A 57 1.73 -9.10 23.23
CA ILE A 57 2.65 -7.97 23.15
C ILE A 57 1.89 -6.90 22.38
N SER A 58 1.15 -6.09 23.11
CA SER A 58 0.44 -4.96 22.50
C SER A 58 1.32 -3.72 22.63
N VAL A 59 1.49 -3.05 21.52
CA VAL A 59 2.16 -1.76 21.45
C VAL A 59 1.07 -0.68 21.48
N THR A 60 1.21 0.29 22.37
CA THR A 60 0.30 1.43 22.42
C THR A 60 0.92 2.61 21.67
N HIS A 61 0.15 3.20 20.77
CA HIS A 61 0.49 4.47 20.12
C HIS A 61 -0.64 5.47 20.37
N ASN A 62 -0.32 6.63 20.92
CA ASN A 62 -1.30 7.63 21.37
C ASN A 62 -2.35 7.07 22.36
N GLY A 63 -2.00 6.03 23.14
CA GLY A 63 -2.90 5.41 24.12
C GLY A 63 -3.80 4.29 23.56
N GLU A 64 -3.75 4.03 22.26
CA GLU A 64 -4.46 2.92 21.61
C GLU A 64 -3.55 1.69 21.50
N ASP A 65 -4.13 0.51 21.69
CA ASP A 65 -3.44 -0.76 21.49
C ASP A 65 -3.30 -1.05 20.01
N VAL A 66 -2.08 -0.99 19.48
CA VAL A 66 -1.79 -1.26 18.06
C VAL A 66 -1.57 -2.75 17.76
N GLY A 67 -1.67 -3.62 18.77
CA GLY A 67 -1.51 -5.07 18.60
C GLY A 67 -0.05 -5.54 18.54
N ASN A 68 0.14 -6.78 18.10
CA ASN A 68 1.45 -7.44 18.03
C ASN A 68 2.14 -7.13 16.70
N PRO A 69 3.38 -6.58 16.71
CA PRO A 69 4.12 -6.29 15.48
C PRO A 69 4.40 -7.54 14.63
N VAL A 70 4.59 -8.71 15.24
CA VAL A 70 4.81 -9.97 14.52
C VAL A 70 3.55 -10.40 13.77
N ASP A 71 2.38 -10.29 14.40
CA ASP A 71 1.11 -10.62 13.77
C ASP A 71 0.82 -9.67 12.60
N TYR A 72 1.12 -8.39 12.77
CA TYR A 72 1.01 -7.41 11.70
C TYR A 72 1.92 -7.78 10.52
N ILE A 73 3.21 -8.05 10.74
CA ILE A 73 4.15 -8.42 9.68
C ILE A 73 3.70 -9.71 8.98
N ASN A 74 3.24 -10.70 9.74
CA ASN A 74 2.71 -11.94 9.17
C ASN A 74 1.43 -11.70 8.35
N SER A 75 0.62 -10.70 8.73
CA SER A 75 -0.58 -10.33 7.98
C SER A 75 -0.28 -9.71 6.61
N LEU A 76 0.92 -9.17 6.41
CA LEU A 76 1.37 -8.59 5.13
C LEU A 76 1.76 -9.65 4.11
N TYR A 77 1.82 -10.93 4.50
CA TYR A 77 2.11 -12.01 3.57
C TYR A 77 1.07 -12.06 2.44
N SER A 78 1.54 -12.23 1.20
CA SER A 78 0.73 -12.08 -0.02
C SER A 78 -0.50 -13.00 -0.10
N GLN A 79 -0.52 -14.11 0.61
CA GLN A 79 -1.65 -15.04 0.69
C GLN A 79 -2.55 -14.80 1.91
N SER A 80 -2.20 -13.88 2.80
CA SER A 80 -3.08 -13.48 3.89
C SER A 80 -4.24 -12.61 3.35
N ARG A 81 -5.35 -12.59 4.08
CA ARG A 81 -6.46 -11.67 3.79
C ARG A 81 -6.02 -10.22 3.69
N HIS A 82 -5.05 -9.81 4.50
CA HIS A 82 -4.51 -8.45 4.51
C HIS A 82 -3.47 -8.23 3.40
N GLY A 83 -2.67 -9.24 3.04
CA GLY A 83 -1.66 -9.13 1.99
C GLY A 83 -2.26 -9.04 0.58
N ASN A 84 -3.33 -9.78 0.28
CA ASN A 84 -4.04 -9.70 -1.00
C ASN A 84 -5.04 -8.55 -1.08
N GLY A 85 -5.48 -8.07 0.06
CA GLY A 85 -6.43 -6.97 0.14
C GLY A 85 -5.74 -5.63 0.29
N GLY A 86 -4.48 -5.56 0.60
CA GLY A 86 -3.72 -4.34 0.97
C GLY A 86 -4.60 -3.24 1.48
N THR A 87 -4.79 -2.42 2.02
CA THR A 87 -5.74 -1.37 2.32
C THR A 87 -6.94 -1.29 1.35
N ARG A 88 -7.21 -2.42 0.63
CA ARG A 88 -8.46 -2.51 -0.12
C ARG A 88 -9.60 -2.40 0.86
N ALA A 89 -10.49 -1.62 0.47
CA ALA A 89 -11.86 -1.45 0.88
C ALA A 89 -12.36 -2.40 1.98
N GLY A 90 -12.81 -1.86 3.08
CA GLY A 90 -13.47 -2.57 4.19
C GLY A 90 -12.54 -3.16 5.24
N VAL A 91 -11.25 -3.13 5.07
CA VAL A 91 -10.31 -3.36 6.17
C VAL A 91 -10.05 -2.01 6.82
N ALA A 92 -10.50 -1.82 8.04
CA ALA A 92 -10.14 -0.65 8.85
C ALA A 92 -8.62 -0.45 8.77
N GLN A 93 -8.20 0.78 8.50
CA GLN A 93 -6.78 1.12 8.46
C GLN A 93 -6.15 0.62 9.76
N HIS A 94 -5.25 -0.34 9.65
CA HIS A 94 -4.64 -0.93 10.84
C HIS A 94 -3.79 0.14 11.51
N ALA A 95 -3.82 0.22 12.84
CA ALA A 95 -3.03 1.21 13.58
C ALA A 95 -1.53 1.14 13.23
N PHE A 96 -1.03 -0.05 12.85
CA PHE A 96 0.32 -0.22 12.32
C PHE A 96 0.55 0.42 10.96
N ASP A 97 -0.45 0.51 10.08
CA ASP A 97 -0.31 1.19 8.79
C ASP A 97 -0.01 2.68 9.01
N THR A 98 -0.69 3.30 9.96
CA THR A 98 -0.44 4.68 10.38
C THR A 98 0.96 4.83 11.01
N LEU A 99 1.34 3.89 11.86
CA LEU A 99 2.64 3.89 12.54
C LEU A 99 3.82 3.74 11.56
N THR A 100 3.66 2.93 10.52
CA THR A 100 4.69 2.61 9.53
C THR A 100 4.66 3.53 8.33
N TYR A 101 3.54 4.26 8.09
CA TYR A 101 3.45 5.22 7.00
C TYR A 101 4.60 6.22 7.07
N SER A 102 5.30 6.40 5.98
CA SER A 102 6.40 7.36 5.88
C SER A 102 6.03 8.46 4.91
N GLU A 103 5.96 9.67 5.43
CA GLU A 103 5.68 10.86 4.61
C GLU A 103 6.71 11.02 3.51
N THR A 104 6.21 11.24 2.31
CA THR A 104 6.99 11.47 1.11
C THR A 104 6.98 12.96 0.74
N ARG A 105 7.70 13.33 -0.30
CA ARG A 105 7.63 14.67 -0.89
C ARG A 105 6.22 14.98 -1.38
N LEU A 106 5.51 13.98 -1.92
CA LEU A 106 4.12 14.11 -2.35
C LEU A 106 3.21 14.57 -1.21
N ASP A 107 3.34 14.00 -0.03
CA ASP A 107 2.53 14.40 1.13
C ASP A 107 2.77 15.87 1.50
N ARG A 108 4.01 16.30 1.48
CA ARG A 108 4.36 17.66 1.92
C ARG A 108 3.97 18.75 0.92
N GLU A 109 4.12 18.45 -0.38
CA GLU A 109 3.91 19.47 -1.43
C GLU A 109 2.50 19.42 -2.02
N LEU A 110 1.98 18.22 -2.27
CA LEU A 110 0.73 18.06 -2.99
C LEU A 110 -0.51 18.21 -2.10
N ILE A 111 -0.45 17.78 -0.85
CA ILE A 111 -1.62 17.86 0.05
C ILE A 111 -2.10 19.30 0.22
N ALA A 112 -1.19 20.25 0.39
CA ALA A 112 -1.55 21.67 0.51
C ALA A 112 -2.22 22.22 -0.76
N ASP A 113 -1.75 21.82 -1.94
CA ASP A 113 -2.34 22.19 -3.22
C ASP A 113 -3.75 21.57 -3.40
N ILE A 114 -3.97 20.38 -2.90
CA ILE A 114 -5.29 19.71 -2.92
C ILE A 114 -6.26 20.44 -1.97
N GLU A 115 -5.83 20.78 -0.76
CA GLU A 115 -6.63 21.56 0.20
C GLU A 115 -7.00 22.95 -0.35
N ALA A 116 -6.12 23.53 -1.17
CA ALA A 116 -6.37 24.78 -1.90
C ALA A 116 -7.25 24.61 -3.16
N LEU A 117 -7.75 23.39 -3.43
CA LEU A 117 -8.57 23.04 -4.61
C LEU A 117 -7.89 23.33 -5.95
N LYS A 118 -6.57 23.32 -5.98
CA LYS A 118 -5.80 23.48 -7.22
C LYS A 118 -6.06 22.32 -8.21
N TYR A 119 -6.37 21.13 -7.68
CA TYR A 119 -6.65 19.93 -8.46
C TYR A 119 -8.03 19.38 -8.13
N LYS A 120 -8.80 19.08 -9.15
CA LYS A 120 -10.13 18.45 -9.07
C LYS A 120 -10.10 17.00 -9.55
N LEU A 121 -9.19 16.66 -10.47
CA LEU A 121 -8.96 15.29 -10.92
C LEU A 121 -7.54 14.88 -10.56
N ILE A 122 -7.42 13.88 -9.69
CA ILE A 122 -6.15 13.33 -9.23
C ILE A 122 -6.08 11.87 -9.62
N ILE A 123 -5.15 11.53 -10.50
CA ILE A 123 -4.94 10.17 -11.01
C ILE A 123 -3.61 9.66 -10.46
N ILE A 124 -3.64 8.53 -9.78
CA ILE A 124 -2.46 7.90 -9.19
C ILE A 124 -2.20 6.58 -9.90
N THR A 125 -1.10 6.49 -10.65
CA THR A 125 -0.69 5.28 -11.34
C THR A 125 0.51 4.62 -10.66
N GLY A 126 0.74 3.35 -10.91
CA GLY A 126 1.84 2.57 -10.34
C GLY A 126 1.48 1.10 -10.21
N ASN A 127 2.48 0.30 -9.84
CA ASN A 127 2.31 -1.14 -9.64
C ASN A 127 1.58 -1.47 -8.33
N ALA A 128 1.19 -2.73 -8.19
CA ALA A 128 0.67 -3.24 -6.93
C ALA A 128 1.71 -3.07 -5.81
N GLY A 129 1.29 -2.56 -4.65
CA GLY A 129 2.19 -2.32 -3.52
C GLY A 129 2.92 -0.96 -3.51
N ASP A 130 2.79 -0.13 -4.54
CA ASP A 130 3.47 1.18 -4.59
C ASP A 130 2.88 2.24 -3.63
N GLY A 131 1.78 1.91 -2.93
CA GLY A 131 1.18 2.80 -1.94
C GLY A 131 0.14 3.76 -2.50
N LYS A 132 -0.45 3.48 -3.68
CA LYS A 132 -1.52 4.30 -4.28
C LYS A 132 -2.67 4.54 -3.32
N THR A 133 -3.26 3.46 -2.81
CA THR A 133 -4.38 3.51 -1.87
C THR A 133 -4.02 4.20 -0.56
N ALA A 134 -2.79 3.97 -0.06
CA ALA A 134 -2.31 4.65 1.14
C ALA A 134 -2.25 6.17 0.97
N PHE A 135 -1.87 6.66 -0.22
CA PHE A 135 -1.87 8.08 -0.53
C PHE A 135 -3.29 8.64 -0.68
N ILE A 136 -4.23 7.88 -1.27
CA ILE A 136 -5.66 8.28 -1.31
C ILE A 136 -6.18 8.49 0.11
N HIS A 137 -5.93 7.55 1.04
CA HIS A 137 -6.34 7.71 2.43
C HIS A 137 -5.75 8.96 3.08
N ARG A 138 -4.51 9.34 2.76
CA ARG A 138 -3.93 10.61 3.24
C ARG A 138 -4.68 11.84 2.72
N ILE A 139 -5.20 11.79 1.49
CA ILE A 139 -6.05 12.87 0.94
C ILE A 139 -7.40 12.87 1.67
N GLU A 140 -8.02 11.72 1.84
CA GLU A 140 -9.29 11.56 2.56
C GLU A 140 -9.23 12.05 4.02
N ASP A 141 -8.09 11.81 4.70
CA ASP A 141 -7.85 12.28 6.08
C ASP A 141 -7.82 13.82 6.21
N LYS A 142 -7.69 14.54 5.09
CA LYS A 142 -7.80 16.00 5.04
C LYS A 142 -9.20 16.49 4.79
N GLY A 143 -10.07 15.59 4.35
CA GLY A 143 -11.48 15.87 4.15
C GLY A 143 -12.30 15.78 5.44
N VAL A 144 -13.52 16.26 5.36
CA VAL A 144 -14.54 16.13 6.41
C VAL A 144 -15.74 15.34 5.86
N ASP A 145 -16.60 14.85 6.75
CA ASP A 145 -17.84 14.12 6.41
C ASP A 145 -17.59 12.91 5.51
N LYS A 146 -16.52 12.18 5.78
CA LYS A 146 -16.15 10.97 5.04
C LYS A 146 -17.19 9.88 5.19
N GLN A 147 -17.69 9.37 4.07
CA GLN A 147 -18.61 8.25 3.96
C GLN A 147 -18.03 7.21 3.00
N GLN A 148 -17.78 6.01 3.51
CA GLN A 148 -17.31 4.92 2.68
C GLN A 148 -18.43 4.34 1.82
N PHE A 149 -18.14 3.97 0.58
CA PHE A 149 -19.11 3.31 -0.30
C PHE A 149 -19.35 1.86 0.13
N ASP A 150 -20.56 1.35 -0.10
CA ASP A 150 -20.93 -0.05 0.19
C ASP A 150 -20.03 -1.05 -0.58
N THR A 151 -19.59 -0.68 -1.77
CA THR A 151 -18.63 -1.45 -2.59
C THR A 151 -17.26 -1.57 -1.95
N ASN A 152 -17.02 -0.76 -0.92
CA ASN A 152 -15.72 -0.63 -0.29
C ASN A 152 -14.56 -0.23 -1.23
N ASN A 153 -14.77 0.20 -2.44
CA ASN A 153 -13.75 0.63 -3.39
C ASN A 153 -13.56 2.15 -3.42
N GLY A 154 -13.91 2.85 -2.37
CA GLY A 154 -13.76 4.29 -2.28
C GLY A 154 -14.63 4.91 -1.22
N SER A 155 -14.60 6.22 -1.15
CA SER A 155 -15.38 7.03 -0.22
C SER A 155 -15.77 8.37 -0.84
N GLN A 156 -16.80 8.99 -0.28
CA GLN A 156 -17.14 10.38 -0.49
C GLN A 156 -16.65 11.21 0.70
N PHE A 157 -16.14 12.39 0.45
CA PHE A 157 -15.68 13.33 1.47
C PHE A 157 -15.68 14.76 0.93
N TYR A 158 -15.46 15.76 1.79
CA TYR A 158 -15.44 17.16 1.37
C TYR A 158 -14.09 17.81 1.71
N ILE A 159 -13.51 18.49 0.74
CA ILE A 159 -12.30 19.33 0.93
C ILE A 159 -12.68 20.77 0.60
N SER A 160 -12.47 21.69 1.53
CA SER A 160 -12.78 23.11 1.37
C SER A 160 -14.19 23.38 0.81
N GLY A 161 -15.17 22.55 1.23
CA GLY A 161 -16.57 22.65 0.82
C GLY A 161 -16.90 22.04 -0.55
N VAL A 162 -15.94 21.46 -1.25
CA VAL A 162 -16.14 20.75 -2.51
C VAL A 162 -16.23 19.26 -2.22
N ARG A 163 -17.22 18.58 -2.82
CA ARG A 163 -17.39 17.14 -2.77
C ARG A 163 -16.30 16.45 -3.58
N PHE A 164 -15.64 15.48 -2.98
CA PHE A 164 -14.71 14.55 -3.63
C PHE A 164 -15.21 13.13 -3.50
N GLU A 165 -14.88 12.31 -4.50
CA GLU A 165 -15.01 10.86 -4.42
C GLU A 165 -13.66 10.23 -4.73
N SER A 166 -13.34 9.17 -3.98
CA SER A 166 -12.18 8.34 -4.24
C SER A 166 -12.55 7.02 -4.89
N ASN A 167 -11.61 6.44 -5.64
CA ASN A 167 -11.66 5.07 -6.12
C ASN A 167 -10.29 4.43 -5.86
N TYR A 168 -10.27 3.36 -5.04
CA TYR A 168 -9.03 2.71 -4.60
C TYR A 168 -8.43 1.78 -5.64
N ASP A 169 -9.26 1.28 -6.56
CA ASP A 169 -8.83 0.38 -7.64
C ASP A 169 -9.71 0.55 -8.87
N GLY A 170 -9.29 1.40 -9.80
CA GLY A 170 -9.98 1.66 -11.05
C GLY A 170 -10.02 0.48 -12.03
N SER A 171 -9.55 -0.70 -11.64
CA SER A 171 -9.66 -1.93 -12.43
C SER A 171 -10.72 -2.91 -11.89
N GLN A 172 -11.41 -2.54 -10.82
CA GLN A 172 -12.40 -3.39 -10.15
C GLN A 172 -13.80 -3.17 -10.74
N ASP A 173 -14.51 -4.27 -11.02
CA ASP A 173 -15.95 -4.23 -11.28
C ASP A 173 -16.71 -3.92 -9.97
N GLU A 174 -17.88 -3.31 -10.07
CA GLU A 174 -18.73 -3.01 -8.91
C GLU A 174 -20.09 -3.67 -9.08
N ASP A 175 -20.41 -4.62 -8.22
CA ASP A 175 -21.64 -5.41 -8.26
C ASP A 175 -21.91 -5.99 -9.66
N ASP A 176 -23.03 -5.57 -10.30
CA ASP A 176 -23.41 -5.99 -11.64
C ASP A 176 -22.89 -5.03 -12.75
N LYS A 177 -22.14 -3.98 -12.38
CA LYS A 177 -21.56 -3.02 -13.33
C LYS A 177 -20.18 -3.44 -13.79
N ALA A 178 -19.98 -3.49 -15.10
CA ALA A 178 -18.66 -3.65 -15.68
C ALA A 178 -17.76 -2.45 -15.34
N ASN A 179 -16.47 -2.69 -15.18
CA ASN A 179 -15.50 -1.68 -14.81
C ASN A 179 -15.51 -0.43 -15.70
N ASP A 180 -15.77 -0.59 -17.02
CA ASP A 180 -15.87 0.54 -17.94
C ASP A 180 -17.03 1.49 -17.64
N ASP A 181 -18.14 0.97 -17.15
CA ASP A 181 -19.30 1.78 -16.77
C ASP A 181 -19.05 2.48 -15.44
N VAL A 182 -18.39 1.80 -14.49
CA VAL A 182 -17.94 2.38 -13.22
C VAL A 182 -17.01 3.57 -13.46
N LEU A 183 -15.99 3.40 -14.31
CA LEU A 183 -15.05 4.47 -14.66
C LEU A 183 -15.73 5.62 -15.42
N ALA A 184 -16.67 5.30 -16.31
CA ALA A 184 -17.41 6.31 -17.05
C ALA A 184 -18.26 7.20 -16.13
N GLU A 185 -18.96 6.58 -15.18
CA GLU A 185 -19.75 7.30 -14.17
C GLU A 185 -18.84 8.13 -13.26
N PHE A 186 -17.74 7.54 -12.79
CA PHE A 186 -16.77 8.20 -11.92
C PHE A 186 -16.12 9.44 -12.56
N LEU A 187 -15.79 9.37 -13.84
CA LEU A 187 -15.14 10.47 -14.58
C LEU A 187 -16.13 11.42 -15.27
N SER A 188 -17.44 11.17 -15.18
CA SER A 188 -18.45 11.98 -15.84
C SER A 188 -18.42 13.48 -15.51
N PRO A 189 -18.01 13.95 -14.30
CA PRO A 189 -17.90 15.38 -14.00
C PRO A 189 -16.90 16.15 -14.87
N PHE A 190 -16.03 15.43 -15.57
CA PHE A 190 -14.95 16.00 -16.41
C PHE A 190 -15.22 15.92 -17.90
N TYR A 191 -16.35 15.37 -18.31
CA TYR A 191 -16.71 15.23 -19.73
C TYR A 191 -16.76 16.59 -20.42
N GLY A 192 -16.05 16.71 -21.56
CA GLY A 192 -16.01 17.90 -22.37
C GLY A 192 -15.28 19.12 -21.74
N LEU A 193 -14.65 18.96 -20.58
CA LEU A 193 -13.86 20.01 -19.96
C LEU A 193 -12.42 19.99 -20.48
N ASN A 194 -11.85 21.21 -20.68
CA ASN A 194 -10.44 21.43 -20.98
C ASN A 194 -9.70 22.07 -19.77
N ASP A 195 -10.46 22.47 -18.76
CA ASP A 195 -9.99 23.06 -17.51
C ASP A 195 -10.80 22.45 -16.36
N TYR A 196 -10.16 21.55 -15.62
CA TYR A 196 -10.81 20.78 -14.55
C TYR A 196 -10.99 21.57 -13.26
N THR A 197 -10.40 22.77 -13.16
CA THR A 197 -10.71 23.66 -12.04
C THR A 197 -12.18 24.08 -12.05
N GLN A 198 -12.84 24.01 -13.21
CA GLN A 198 -14.26 24.36 -13.39
C GLN A 198 -15.22 23.22 -12.98
N ALA A 199 -14.71 22.01 -12.76
CA ALA A 199 -15.56 20.90 -12.29
C ALA A 199 -16.19 21.23 -10.94
N GLN A 200 -17.47 20.85 -10.76
CA GLN A 200 -18.20 21.09 -9.53
C GLN A 200 -17.79 20.14 -8.40
N GLU A 201 -17.24 19.00 -8.77
CA GLU A 201 -16.81 17.94 -7.86
C GLU A 201 -15.37 17.54 -8.16
N GLY A 202 -14.71 16.92 -7.18
CA GLY A 202 -13.37 16.36 -7.35
C GLY A 202 -13.40 14.82 -7.41
N ARG A 203 -12.37 14.25 -8.03
CA ARG A 203 -12.15 12.80 -8.07
C ARG A 203 -10.69 12.46 -7.79
N VAL A 204 -10.49 11.38 -7.03
CA VAL A 204 -9.17 10.80 -6.75
C VAL A 204 -9.23 9.31 -7.09
N ILE A 205 -8.39 8.84 -8.00
CA ILE A 205 -8.42 7.46 -8.46
C ILE A 205 -7.04 6.82 -8.47
N ALA A 206 -6.94 5.58 -7.97
CA ALA A 206 -5.81 4.70 -8.19
C ALA A 206 -6.12 3.76 -9.36
N ILE A 207 -5.32 3.81 -10.41
CA ILE A 207 -5.54 3.00 -11.61
C ILE A 207 -4.20 2.60 -12.23
N ASN A 208 -4.15 1.42 -12.84
CA ASN A 208 -2.98 1.03 -13.61
C ASN A 208 -2.91 1.86 -14.91
N GLU A 209 -1.69 2.22 -15.34
CA GLU A 209 -1.44 3.03 -16.54
C GLU A 209 -2.07 2.43 -17.81
N GLY A 210 -1.81 1.14 -18.07
CA GLY A 210 -2.38 0.47 -19.25
C GLY A 210 -3.92 0.47 -19.21
N ARG A 211 -4.52 0.19 -18.05
CA ARG A 211 -5.97 0.21 -17.89
C ARG A 211 -6.58 1.61 -18.14
N LEU A 212 -5.90 2.65 -17.65
CA LEU A 212 -6.33 4.04 -17.88
C LEU A 212 -6.32 4.39 -19.37
N VAL A 213 -5.22 4.10 -20.07
CA VAL A 213 -5.07 4.37 -21.50
C VAL A 213 -6.11 3.59 -22.32
N ASP A 214 -6.29 2.29 -22.02
CA ASP A 214 -7.30 1.46 -22.69
C ASP A 214 -8.71 2.04 -22.51
N PHE A 215 -9.09 2.40 -21.31
CA PHE A 215 -10.39 3.01 -21.03
C PHE A 215 -10.58 4.32 -21.78
N LEU A 216 -9.61 5.24 -21.70
CA LEU A 216 -9.72 6.55 -22.36
C LEU A 216 -9.81 6.44 -23.87
N SER A 217 -9.14 5.46 -24.48
CA SER A 217 -9.16 5.24 -25.93
C SER A 217 -10.57 4.92 -26.47
N MET A 218 -11.46 4.42 -25.64
CA MET A 218 -12.83 4.06 -25.98
C MET A 218 -13.86 5.16 -25.65
N ARG A 219 -13.41 6.33 -25.14
CA ARG A 219 -14.29 7.38 -24.62
C ARG A 219 -14.04 8.73 -25.32
N PRO A 220 -14.75 9.01 -26.44
CA PRO A 220 -14.57 10.26 -27.18
C PRO A 220 -14.82 11.52 -26.33
N GLU A 221 -15.71 11.45 -25.35
CA GLU A 221 -16.01 12.51 -24.40
C GLU A 221 -14.83 12.90 -23.48
N LEU A 222 -13.83 12.04 -23.36
CA LEU A 222 -12.59 12.25 -22.62
C LEU A 222 -11.35 12.42 -23.52
N ARG A 223 -11.55 12.73 -24.81
CA ARG A 223 -10.46 12.82 -25.79
C ARG A 223 -9.34 13.76 -25.36
N VAL A 224 -9.68 14.92 -24.79
CA VAL A 224 -8.68 15.90 -24.34
C VAL A 224 -7.87 15.34 -23.17
N LEU A 225 -8.52 14.61 -22.25
CA LEU A 225 -7.82 13.90 -21.18
C LEU A 225 -6.90 12.81 -21.73
N GLN A 226 -7.40 12.02 -22.68
CA GLN A 226 -6.61 10.97 -23.32
C GLN A 226 -5.32 11.53 -23.93
N ASP A 227 -5.44 12.54 -24.81
CA ASP A 227 -4.29 13.13 -25.49
C ASP A 227 -3.26 13.69 -24.48
N ASN A 228 -3.72 14.32 -23.40
CA ASN A 228 -2.84 14.88 -22.37
C ASN A 228 -2.16 13.78 -21.52
N ILE A 229 -2.88 12.71 -21.16
CA ILE A 229 -2.35 11.57 -20.41
C ILE A 229 -1.32 10.81 -21.24
N GLU A 230 -1.60 10.54 -22.52
CA GLU A 230 -0.67 9.85 -23.40
C GLU A 230 0.61 10.68 -23.62
N GLU A 231 0.49 11.99 -23.80
CA GLU A 231 1.66 12.88 -23.88
C GLU A 231 2.47 12.87 -22.55
N TYR A 232 1.78 12.91 -21.41
CA TYR A 232 2.42 12.86 -20.09
C TYR A 232 3.22 11.56 -19.90
N PHE A 233 2.66 10.41 -20.25
CA PHE A 233 3.36 9.13 -20.15
C PHE A 233 4.50 9.02 -21.16
N TYR A 234 4.29 9.45 -22.39
CA TYR A 234 5.33 9.44 -23.41
C TYR A 234 6.55 10.30 -23.01
N LYS A 235 6.32 11.41 -22.34
CA LYS A 235 7.37 12.31 -21.83
C LYS A 235 7.83 11.98 -20.40
N GLU A 236 7.56 10.80 -19.91
CA GLU A 236 7.97 10.33 -18.56
C GLU A 236 7.60 11.32 -17.44
N GLY A 237 6.41 11.92 -17.52
CA GLY A 237 5.92 12.87 -16.52
C GLY A 237 6.35 14.31 -16.70
N HIS A 238 7.01 14.66 -17.82
CA HIS A 238 7.50 16.02 -18.10
C HIS A 238 6.57 16.83 -19.01
N ALA A 239 5.37 16.33 -19.37
CA ALA A 239 4.38 17.11 -20.09
C ALA A 239 3.62 18.04 -19.16
N GLU A 240 3.15 19.15 -19.69
CA GLU A 240 2.23 20.06 -19.00
C GLU A 240 0.85 19.39 -18.88
N LEU A 241 0.32 19.36 -17.67
CA LEU A 241 -1.00 18.80 -17.39
C LEU A 241 -2.09 19.87 -17.56
N LEU A 242 -3.29 19.43 -17.91
CA LEU A 242 -4.46 20.31 -17.96
C LEU A 242 -4.70 21.01 -16.61
N PRO A 243 -5.19 22.26 -16.60
CA PRO A 243 -5.53 22.93 -15.37
C PRO A 243 -6.50 22.09 -14.52
N GLY A 244 -6.22 21.95 -13.25
CA GLY A 244 -7.03 21.14 -12.33
C GLY A 244 -6.80 19.63 -12.41
N LEU A 245 -5.92 19.15 -13.29
CA LEU A 245 -5.47 17.76 -13.38
C LEU A 245 -4.15 17.58 -12.63
N MET A 246 -4.05 16.49 -11.86
CA MET A 246 -2.79 15.99 -11.31
C MET A 246 -2.64 14.51 -11.65
N VAL A 247 -1.50 14.13 -12.22
CA VAL A 247 -1.12 12.74 -12.48
C VAL A 247 0.11 12.41 -11.67
N ILE A 248 0.02 11.38 -10.86
CA ILE A 248 1.10 10.88 -10.01
C ILE A 248 1.49 9.50 -10.52
N ASN A 249 2.65 9.39 -11.17
CA ASN A 249 3.17 8.11 -11.61
C ASN A 249 4.17 7.57 -10.59
N LEU A 250 3.74 6.64 -9.74
CA LEU A 250 4.58 6.04 -8.71
C LEU A 250 5.66 5.10 -9.28
N ASN A 251 5.53 4.66 -10.55
CA ASN A 251 6.58 3.89 -11.23
C ASN A 251 7.87 4.71 -11.41
N LEU A 252 7.77 6.03 -11.47
CA LEU A 252 8.91 6.94 -11.61
C LEU A 252 9.60 7.22 -10.26
N ARG A 253 9.05 6.73 -9.15
CA ARG A 253 9.58 6.97 -7.81
C ARG A 253 10.62 5.91 -7.41
N SER A 254 11.78 6.35 -6.95
CA SER A 254 12.74 5.47 -6.29
C SER A 254 12.43 5.35 -4.80
N VAL A 255 12.25 4.12 -4.30
CA VAL A 255 12.07 3.84 -2.86
C VAL A 255 13.41 3.81 -2.11
N THR A 256 14.53 3.66 -2.82
CA THR A 256 15.87 3.54 -2.25
C THR A 256 16.71 4.81 -2.37
N ALA A 257 16.33 5.74 -3.25
CA ALA A 257 17.07 6.99 -3.41
C ALA A 257 16.81 7.92 -2.21
N ARG A 258 17.89 8.60 -1.78
CA ARG A 258 17.81 9.70 -0.83
C ARG A 258 17.40 10.96 -1.59
N ASP A 259 16.56 11.79 -0.98
CA ASP A 259 16.27 13.12 -1.50
C ASP A 259 17.56 13.96 -1.47
N ALA A 260 18.00 14.40 -2.65
CA ALA A 260 19.28 15.12 -2.80
C ALA A 260 19.21 16.55 -2.23
N GLU A 261 18.03 17.19 -2.29
CA GLU A 261 17.84 18.57 -1.86
C GLU A 261 17.63 18.65 -0.35
N THR A 262 16.69 17.89 0.19
CA THR A 262 16.34 17.92 1.62
C THR A 262 17.22 17.02 2.47
N LYS A 263 18.05 16.18 1.85
CA LYS A 263 18.83 15.11 2.51
C LYS A 263 17.97 14.11 3.31
N THR A 264 16.68 14.10 3.05
CA THR A 264 15.75 13.16 3.68
C THR A 264 16.15 11.73 3.33
N PRO A 265 16.20 10.80 4.31
CA PRO A 265 16.50 9.40 4.04
C PRO A 265 15.53 8.80 3.02
N SER A 266 15.96 7.78 2.29
CA SER A 266 15.09 7.04 1.37
C SER A 266 13.85 6.50 2.09
N LEU A 267 12.77 6.29 1.33
CA LEU A 267 11.53 5.74 1.87
C LEU A 267 11.77 4.40 2.59
N LEU A 268 12.57 3.53 1.97
CA LEU A 268 12.98 2.26 2.57
C LEU A 268 13.69 2.46 3.92
N ALA A 269 14.66 3.38 3.99
CA ALA A 269 15.38 3.66 5.23
C ALA A 269 14.44 4.21 6.33
N GLN A 270 13.47 5.04 5.96
CA GLN A 270 12.48 5.57 6.90
C GLN A 270 11.56 4.46 7.43
N GLN A 271 11.07 3.57 6.56
CA GLN A 271 10.23 2.44 6.96
C GLN A 271 11.00 1.46 7.83
N MET A 272 12.24 1.10 7.46
CA MET A 272 13.09 0.24 8.28
C MET A 272 13.31 0.84 9.67
N LYS A 273 13.62 2.13 9.74
CA LYS A 273 13.77 2.82 11.04
C LYS A 273 12.50 2.77 11.89
N LYS A 274 11.32 2.86 11.27
CA LYS A 274 10.04 2.76 12.00
C LYS A 274 9.76 1.34 12.46
N LEU A 275 9.99 0.34 11.61
CA LEU A 275 9.77 -1.06 11.94
C LEU A 275 10.78 -1.61 12.95
N THR A 276 12.00 -1.05 13.02
CA THR A 276 13.04 -1.52 13.96
C THR A 276 13.12 -0.68 15.23
N ARG A 277 12.10 0.10 15.56
CA ARG A 277 12.07 0.87 16.81
C ARG A 277 12.12 -0.07 18.02
N PRO A 278 12.98 0.20 19.01
CA PRO A 278 13.07 -0.62 20.23
C PRO A 278 11.72 -0.77 20.94
N GLU A 279 10.87 0.25 20.89
CA GLU A 279 9.55 0.26 21.53
C GLU A 279 8.62 -0.82 20.96
N LEU A 280 8.77 -1.16 19.67
CA LEU A 280 8.00 -2.24 19.03
C LEU A 280 8.48 -3.62 19.46
N TRP A 281 9.77 -3.78 19.77
CA TRP A 281 10.42 -5.07 19.99
C TRP A 281 10.92 -5.27 21.42
N GLY A 282 10.84 -4.25 22.27
CA GLY A 282 11.43 -4.25 23.61
C GLY A 282 10.90 -5.33 24.57
N LYS A 283 9.79 -5.98 24.22
CA LYS A 283 9.22 -7.11 24.95
C LYS A 283 9.53 -8.47 24.32
N CYS A 284 10.26 -8.48 23.19
CA CYS A 284 10.68 -9.70 22.50
C CYS A 284 12.09 -10.17 22.93
N GLN A 285 12.64 -9.64 24.02
CA GLN A 285 13.94 -10.03 24.57
C GLN A 285 13.79 -11.09 25.66
#